data_57c8813f61c53c79e66ece3bdf7ea400
#
_entry.id   57c8813f61c53c79e66ece3bdf7ea400
#
_cell.length_a   1.000
_cell.length_b   1.000
_cell.length_c   1.000
_cell.angle_alpha   90.00
_cell.angle_beta   90.00
_cell.angle_gamma   90.00
#
_symmetry.space_group_name_H-M   'P 1'
#
loop_
_entity.id
_entity.type
_entity.pdbx_description
1 polymer ?
#
loop_
_entity_poly.entity_id
_entity_poly.type
_entity_poly.pdbx_seq_one_letter_code
_entity_poly.pdbx_strand_id
1 'polypeptide(L)'
;LLGTLAYTFARIGAVVNLKVEDYFQTGKRSLIRFREKGGKETEIPVHHKLEELLDRYLGTSGLRNRPNAPLFPISLGKTRKLGNRPATRIDAARMLKRRLKDAGLSDAFSPHSFRATGITNFLENGGTLEVAQRIAGHADSRTTKLYDRRGQKVLLEDMERIRY
;
A
#
# COMPACT_ATOMS: atom_id res chain seq x y z
N LEU A 1 8.27 -2.72 2.86
CA LEU A 1 6.89 -3.00 3.29
C LEU A 1 6.08 -1.70 3.50
N LEU A 2 6.55 -0.73 4.33
CA LEU A 2 5.79 0.52 4.57
C LEU A 2 5.61 1.33 3.28
N GLY A 3 6.65 1.47 2.46
CA GLY A 3 6.55 2.11 1.16
C GLY A 3 5.50 1.45 0.27
N THR A 4 5.45 0.11 0.24
CA THR A 4 4.44 -0.61 -0.53
C THR A 4 3.02 -0.28 -0.06
N LEU A 5 2.77 -0.27 1.26
CA LEU A 5 1.45 0.13 1.78
C LEU A 5 1.09 1.57 1.40
N ALA A 6 2.06 2.50 1.47
CA ALA A 6 1.82 3.93 1.21
C ALA A 6 1.54 4.21 -0.27
N TYR A 7 2.28 3.59 -1.20
CA TYR A 7 2.21 3.91 -2.62
C TYR A 7 1.26 3.01 -3.43
N THR A 8 0.73 1.93 -2.84
CA THR A 8 -0.16 1.00 -3.57
C THR A 8 -1.57 0.92 -3.01
N PHE A 9 -1.82 1.48 -1.85
CA PHE A 9 -3.09 1.37 -1.10
C PHE A 9 -3.52 -0.08 -0.84
N ALA A 10 -2.63 -1.05 -1.07
CA ALA A 10 -2.94 -2.46 -0.97
C ALA A 10 -3.29 -2.88 0.46
N ARG A 11 -4.13 -3.89 0.59
CA ARG A 11 -4.41 -4.49 1.91
C ARG A 11 -3.14 -5.14 2.46
N ILE A 12 -2.90 -4.99 3.76
CA ILE A 12 -1.73 -5.58 4.42
C ILE A 12 -1.57 -7.08 4.10
N GLY A 13 -2.70 -7.81 4.01
CA GLY A 13 -2.67 -9.23 3.65
C GLY A 13 -2.13 -9.49 2.24
N ALA A 14 -2.44 -8.65 1.28
CA ALA A 14 -1.90 -8.76 -0.07
C ALA A 14 -0.40 -8.42 -0.09
N VAL A 15 0.02 -7.39 0.66
CA VAL A 15 1.42 -6.96 0.72
C VAL A 15 2.33 -8.02 1.36
N VAL A 16 1.91 -8.62 2.48
CA VAL A 16 2.75 -9.63 3.16
C VAL A 16 2.85 -10.94 2.38
N ASN A 17 1.91 -11.21 1.48
CA ASN A 17 1.91 -12.41 0.63
C ASN A 17 2.69 -12.24 -0.68
N LEU A 18 3.23 -11.04 -0.97
CA LEU A 18 4.04 -10.81 -2.16
C LEU A 18 5.31 -11.69 -2.13
N LYS A 19 5.63 -12.27 -3.27
CA LYS A 19 6.92 -12.88 -3.55
C LYS A 19 7.83 -11.90 -4.29
N VAL A 20 9.11 -12.23 -4.36
CA VAL A 20 10.08 -11.42 -5.12
C VAL A 20 9.68 -11.33 -6.59
N GLU A 21 9.21 -12.43 -7.19
CA GLU A 21 8.72 -12.50 -8.57
C GLU A 21 7.49 -11.62 -8.85
N ASP A 22 6.76 -11.19 -7.82
CA ASP A 22 5.60 -10.30 -7.97
C ASP A 22 6.00 -8.83 -8.18
N TYR A 23 7.27 -8.49 -7.96
CA TYR A 23 7.88 -7.22 -8.35
C TYR A 23 8.78 -7.46 -9.56
N PHE A 24 8.40 -6.98 -10.72
CA PHE A 24 9.06 -7.29 -11.99
C PHE A 24 9.04 -6.10 -12.95
N GLN A 25 9.87 -6.17 -13.96
CA GLN A 25 9.95 -5.16 -15.02
C GLN A 25 9.30 -5.66 -16.30
N THR A 26 8.55 -4.78 -16.96
CA THR A 26 8.03 -4.99 -18.32
C THR A 26 8.38 -3.74 -19.14
N GLY A 27 9.31 -3.92 -20.08
CA GLY A 27 9.88 -2.80 -20.82
C GLY A 27 10.60 -1.83 -19.88
N LYS A 28 10.17 -0.57 -19.89
CA LYS A 28 10.74 0.50 -19.04
C LYS A 28 9.98 0.73 -17.73
N ARG A 29 9.03 -0.14 -17.37
CA ARG A 29 8.18 0.06 -16.21
C ARG A 29 8.32 -1.08 -15.22
N SER A 30 8.43 -0.74 -13.95
CA SER A 30 8.31 -1.69 -12.85
C SER A 30 6.85 -1.85 -12.46
N LEU A 31 6.44 -3.09 -12.24
CA LEU A 31 5.09 -3.49 -11.87
C LEU A 31 5.11 -4.30 -10.57
N ILE A 32 4.01 -4.24 -9.83
CA ILE A 32 3.72 -5.17 -8.73
C ILE A 32 2.42 -5.89 -9.05
N ARG A 33 2.44 -7.23 -8.94
CA ARG A 33 1.29 -8.11 -9.08
C ARG A 33 0.75 -8.49 -7.72
N PHE A 34 -0.50 -8.13 -7.46
CA PHE A 34 -1.23 -8.56 -6.27
C PHE A 34 -2.19 -9.68 -6.62
N ARG A 35 -2.14 -10.75 -5.82
CA ARG A 35 -3.10 -11.86 -5.90
C ARG A 35 -4.18 -11.65 -4.85
N GLU A 36 -5.41 -11.47 -5.28
CA GLU A 36 -6.56 -11.23 -4.43
C GLU A 36 -7.36 -12.52 -4.15
N LYS A 37 -8.27 -12.43 -3.17
CA LYS A 37 -9.19 -13.52 -2.88
C LYS A 37 -10.02 -13.86 -4.13
N GLY A 38 -10.14 -15.16 -4.45
CA GLY A 38 -10.85 -15.62 -5.66
C GLY A 38 -9.98 -15.75 -6.91
N GLY A 39 -8.64 -15.66 -6.77
CA GLY A 39 -7.70 -15.86 -7.90
C GLY A 39 -7.56 -14.67 -8.83
N LYS A 40 -8.18 -13.52 -8.51
CA LYS A 40 -8.01 -12.30 -9.28
C LYS A 40 -6.60 -11.74 -9.08
N GLU A 41 -5.90 -11.52 -10.17
CA GLU A 41 -4.63 -10.82 -10.18
C GLU A 41 -4.80 -9.37 -10.62
N THR A 42 -4.08 -8.47 -9.96
CA THR A 42 -4.07 -7.04 -10.31
C THR A 42 -2.63 -6.59 -10.39
N GLU A 43 -2.24 -6.10 -11.57
CA GLU A 43 -0.93 -5.52 -11.79
C GLU A 43 -1.05 -4.00 -11.76
N ILE A 44 -0.19 -3.35 -10.98
CA ILE A 44 -0.13 -1.90 -10.90
C ILE A 44 1.28 -1.39 -11.16
N PRO A 45 1.44 -0.28 -11.88
CA PRO A 45 2.72 0.38 -12.03
C PRO A 45 3.28 0.84 -10.68
N VAL A 46 4.58 0.69 -10.52
CA VAL A 46 5.26 1.11 -9.30
C VAL A 46 5.65 2.57 -9.39
N HIS A 47 5.29 3.34 -8.37
CA HIS A 47 5.75 4.73 -8.26
C HIS A 47 7.28 4.78 -8.12
N HIS A 48 7.97 5.71 -8.77
CA HIS A 48 9.44 5.79 -8.81
C HIS A 48 10.09 5.74 -7.43
N LYS A 49 9.54 6.43 -6.42
CA LYS A 49 10.06 6.37 -5.04
C LYS A 49 9.89 4.99 -4.40
N LEU A 50 8.84 4.26 -4.73
CA LEU A 50 8.67 2.88 -4.26
C LEU A 50 9.66 1.95 -4.95
N GLU A 51 9.91 2.15 -6.24
CA GLU A 51 10.90 1.42 -7.02
C GLU A 51 12.29 1.56 -6.39
N GLU A 52 12.75 2.79 -6.12
CA GLU A 52 14.01 3.05 -5.42
C GLU A 52 14.11 2.31 -4.07
N LEU A 53 13.03 2.32 -3.29
CA LEU A 53 12.97 1.66 -1.99
C LEU A 53 13.05 0.13 -2.12
N LEU A 54 12.35 -0.45 -3.09
CA LEU A 54 12.34 -1.89 -3.34
C LEU A 54 13.67 -2.36 -3.89
N ASP A 55 14.27 -1.64 -4.82
CA ASP A 55 15.56 -1.99 -5.40
C ASP A 55 16.68 -1.93 -4.36
N ARG A 56 16.70 -0.89 -3.54
CA ARG A 56 17.63 -0.81 -2.40
C ARG A 56 17.43 -1.97 -1.44
N TYR A 57 16.19 -2.26 -1.10
CA TYR A 57 15.85 -3.37 -0.21
C TYR A 57 16.28 -4.72 -0.78
N LEU A 58 15.96 -5.02 -2.03
CA LEU A 58 16.34 -6.27 -2.69
C LEU A 58 17.86 -6.40 -2.84
N GLY A 59 18.56 -5.30 -3.11
CA GLY A 59 20.02 -5.28 -3.19
C GLY A 59 20.69 -5.58 -1.85
N THR A 60 20.13 -5.10 -0.73
CA THR A 60 20.72 -5.28 0.61
C THR A 60 20.27 -6.55 1.32
N SER A 61 19.10 -7.08 0.98
CA SER A 61 18.51 -8.25 1.65
C SER A 61 18.98 -9.59 1.11
N GLY A 62 19.67 -9.61 -0.05
CA GLY A 62 20.07 -10.85 -0.73
C GLY A 62 18.89 -11.63 -1.34
N LEU A 63 17.72 -11.00 -1.49
CA LEU A 63 16.51 -11.65 -2.01
C LEU A 63 16.38 -11.54 -3.53
N ARG A 64 17.10 -10.63 -4.19
CA ARG A 64 16.93 -10.33 -5.64
C ARG A 64 16.92 -11.55 -6.53
N ASN A 65 17.76 -12.53 -6.27
CA ASN A 65 17.91 -13.75 -7.06
C ASN A 65 17.07 -14.94 -6.51
N ARG A 66 16.05 -14.66 -5.72
CA ARG A 66 15.19 -15.69 -5.09
C ARG A 66 13.71 -15.44 -5.43
N PRO A 67 13.27 -15.68 -6.69
CA PRO A 67 11.94 -15.28 -7.17
C PRO A 67 10.79 -15.83 -6.31
N ASN A 68 10.90 -17.05 -5.84
CA ASN A 68 9.88 -17.71 -5.02
C ASN A 68 9.91 -17.32 -3.54
N ALA A 69 10.93 -16.57 -3.09
CA ALA A 69 11.01 -16.15 -1.70
C ALA A 69 9.95 -15.08 -1.41
N PRO A 70 9.46 -14.99 -0.15
CA PRO A 70 8.63 -13.86 0.26
C PRO A 70 9.36 -12.54 0.00
N LEU A 71 8.67 -11.55 -0.57
CA LEU A 71 9.24 -10.20 -0.75
C LEU A 71 9.52 -9.56 0.63
N PHE A 72 8.66 -9.82 1.60
CA PHE A 72 8.81 -9.33 2.98
C PHE A 72 8.82 -10.51 3.96
N PRO A 73 9.95 -11.21 4.09
CA PRO A 73 10.09 -12.29 5.05
C PRO A 73 10.12 -11.76 6.49
N ILE A 74 9.87 -12.65 7.43
CA ILE A 74 9.98 -12.36 8.86
C ILE A 74 11.42 -12.01 9.23
N SER A 75 11.61 -11.09 10.18
CA SER A 75 12.89 -10.85 10.84
C SER A 75 13.09 -11.85 11.98
N LEU A 76 14.24 -12.46 12.07
CA LEU A 76 14.59 -13.42 13.12
C LEU A 76 15.08 -12.68 14.39
N GLY A 77 14.13 -12.15 15.15
CA GLY A 77 14.40 -11.47 16.41
C GLY A 77 15.35 -10.28 16.25
N LYS A 78 16.36 -10.19 17.14
CA LYS A 78 17.38 -9.13 17.13
C LYS A 78 18.61 -9.45 16.26
N THR A 79 18.60 -10.56 15.53
CA THR A 79 19.77 -11.06 14.77
C THR A 79 20.07 -10.26 13.51
N ARG A 80 19.21 -9.36 13.08
CA ARG A 80 19.25 -8.63 11.78
C ARG A 80 19.20 -9.58 10.56
N LYS A 81 18.85 -10.85 10.75
CA LYS A 81 18.70 -11.83 9.67
C LYS A 81 17.22 -11.96 9.26
N LEU A 82 16.99 -12.24 8.00
CA LEU A 82 15.67 -12.54 7.46
C LEU A 82 15.43 -14.05 7.50
N GLY A 83 14.21 -14.44 7.84
CA GLY A 83 13.78 -15.84 7.78
C GLY A 83 13.31 -16.23 6.38
N ASN A 84 12.80 -17.47 6.25
CA ASN A 84 12.33 -17.99 4.97
C ASN A 84 10.80 -17.94 4.80
N ARG A 85 10.04 -17.65 5.87
CA ARG A 85 8.58 -17.51 5.79
C ARG A 85 8.16 -16.03 5.61
N PRO A 86 7.02 -15.78 4.97
CA PRO A 86 6.49 -14.42 4.89
C PRO A 86 6.19 -13.86 6.28
N ALA A 87 6.29 -12.55 6.42
CA ALA A 87 5.77 -11.85 7.58
C ALA A 87 4.24 -12.03 7.64
N THR A 88 3.70 -12.25 8.82
CA THR A 88 2.24 -12.27 9.01
C THR A 88 1.69 -10.84 9.06
N ARG A 89 0.36 -10.70 8.94
CA ARG A 89 -0.30 -9.39 9.17
C ARG A 89 0.01 -8.83 10.54
N ILE A 90 0.13 -9.70 11.55
CA ILE A 90 0.45 -9.32 12.93
C ILE A 90 1.90 -8.82 13.02
N ASP A 91 2.86 -9.54 12.39
CA ASP A 91 4.26 -9.13 12.35
C ASP A 91 4.42 -7.74 11.70
N ALA A 92 3.73 -7.54 10.57
CA ALA A 92 3.73 -6.28 9.84
C ALA A 92 3.08 -5.14 10.65
N ALA A 93 1.96 -5.39 11.32
CA ALA A 93 1.30 -4.42 12.19
C ALA A 93 2.17 -4.04 13.40
N ARG A 94 2.81 -5.01 14.04
CA ARG A 94 3.75 -4.75 15.14
C ARG A 94 4.98 -3.95 14.68
N MET A 95 5.50 -4.27 13.50
CA MET A 95 6.59 -3.51 12.90
C MET A 95 6.17 -2.06 12.64
N LEU A 96 4.98 -1.84 12.04
CA LEU A 96 4.42 -0.52 11.83
C LEU A 96 4.34 0.28 13.13
N LYS A 97 3.74 -0.28 14.19
CA LYS A 97 3.60 0.40 15.49
C LYS A 97 4.95 0.84 16.06
N ARG A 98 5.98 -0.02 15.95
CA ARG A 98 7.34 0.37 16.37
C ARG A 98 7.86 1.56 15.57
N ARG A 99 7.69 1.55 14.24
CA ARG A 99 8.15 2.65 13.38
C ARG A 99 7.41 3.95 13.62
N LEU A 100 6.12 3.87 13.90
CA LEU A 100 5.33 5.05 14.31
C LEU A 100 5.88 5.64 15.61
N LYS A 101 6.13 4.80 16.61
CA LYS A 101 6.73 5.21 17.89
C LYS A 101 8.12 5.82 17.68
N ASP A 102 9.00 5.17 16.89
CA ASP A 102 10.34 5.66 16.59
C ASP A 102 10.32 7.04 15.89
N ALA A 103 9.24 7.32 15.14
CA ALA A 103 9.04 8.58 14.43
C ALA A 103 8.24 9.64 15.25
N GLY A 104 7.90 9.36 16.51
CA GLY A 104 7.08 10.26 17.32
C GLY A 104 5.63 10.42 16.85
N LEU A 105 5.14 9.48 16.03
CA LEU A 105 3.78 9.51 15.48
C LEU A 105 2.82 8.71 16.36
N SER A 106 1.53 9.08 16.29
CA SER A 106 0.47 8.43 17.03
C SER A 106 0.39 6.93 16.71
N ASP A 107 0.21 6.12 17.73
CA ASP A 107 -0.03 4.69 17.61
C ASP A 107 -1.49 4.36 17.18
N ALA A 108 -2.36 5.35 17.07
CA ALA A 108 -3.69 5.19 16.47
C ALA A 108 -3.63 4.79 14.99
N PHE A 109 -2.55 5.16 14.27
CA PHE A 109 -2.39 4.77 12.88
C PHE A 109 -2.19 3.25 12.72
N SER A 110 -2.78 2.70 11.67
CA SER A 110 -2.80 1.28 11.35
C SER A 110 -2.49 1.08 9.87
N PRO A 111 -2.27 -0.16 9.40
CA PRO A 111 -2.15 -0.42 7.96
C PRO A 111 -3.36 0.07 7.16
N HIS A 112 -4.55 0.09 7.77
CA HIS A 112 -5.76 0.63 7.14
C HIS A 112 -5.71 2.14 6.97
N SER A 113 -5.06 2.85 7.89
CA SER A 113 -4.83 4.30 7.78
C SER A 113 -4.00 4.65 6.55
N PHE A 114 -2.96 3.86 6.22
CA PHE A 114 -2.18 4.06 4.98
C PHE A 114 -3.06 3.95 3.74
N ARG A 115 -3.96 2.98 3.71
CA ARG A 115 -4.90 2.80 2.61
C ARG A 115 -5.86 3.98 2.50
N ALA A 116 -6.47 4.39 3.62
CA ALA A 116 -7.38 5.52 3.67
C ALA A 116 -6.69 6.81 3.20
N THR A 117 -5.54 7.13 3.79
CA THR A 117 -4.75 8.31 3.42
C THR A 117 -4.30 8.27 1.97
N GLY A 118 -3.82 7.11 1.49
CA GLY A 118 -3.36 6.97 0.12
C GLY A 118 -4.46 7.19 -0.91
N ILE A 119 -5.64 6.60 -0.70
CA ILE A 119 -6.81 6.79 -1.59
C ILE A 119 -7.26 8.26 -1.56
N THR A 120 -7.42 8.83 -0.37
CA THR A 120 -7.82 10.25 -0.21
C THR A 120 -6.83 11.17 -0.92
N ASN A 121 -5.53 11.01 -0.66
CA ASN A 121 -4.48 11.82 -1.30
C ASN A 121 -4.50 11.68 -2.82
N PHE A 122 -4.65 10.47 -3.36
CA PHE A 122 -4.74 10.23 -4.80
C PHE A 122 -5.93 10.98 -5.42
N LEU A 123 -7.10 10.94 -4.77
CA LEU A 123 -8.31 11.61 -5.24
C LEU A 123 -8.16 13.15 -5.16
N GLU A 124 -7.61 13.67 -4.06
CA GLU A 124 -7.37 15.11 -3.86
C GLU A 124 -6.36 15.68 -4.88
N ASN A 125 -5.43 14.85 -5.35
CA ASN A 125 -4.47 15.22 -6.40
C ASN A 125 -4.98 14.94 -7.83
N GLY A 126 -6.29 14.89 -8.03
CA GLY A 126 -6.92 14.78 -9.35
C GLY A 126 -7.07 13.37 -9.88
N GLY A 127 -6.76 12.35 -9.08
CA GLY A 127 -7.02 10.95 -9.45
C GLY A 127 -8.51 10.68 -9.58
N THR A 128 -8.88 9.74 -10.47
CA THR A 128 -10.29 9.34 -10.64
C THR A 128 -10.68 8.24 -9.67
N LEU A 129 -11.97 8.17 -9.35
CA LEU A 129 -12.53 7.17 -8.44
C LEU A 129 -12.32 5.74 -8.98
N GLU A 130 -12.47 5.56 -10.29
CA GLU A 130 -12.30 4.28 -10.98
C GLU A 130 -10.85 3.78 -10.91
N VAL A 131 -9.89 4.67 -11.07
CA VAL A 131 -8.47 4.34 -10.96
C VAL A 131 -8.12 4.02 -9.50
N ALA A 132 -8.59 4.81 -8.53
CA ALA A 132 -8.42 4.54 -7.12
C ALA A 132 -9.02 3.17 -6.74
N GLN A 133 -10.20 2.84 -7.24
CA GLN A 133 -10.85 1.54 -7.03
C GLN A 133 -9.99 0.38 -7.55
N ARG A 134 -9.44 0.51 -8.76
CA ARG A 134 -8.55 -0.52 -9.36
C ARG A 134 -7.29 -0.71 -8.54
N ILE A 135 -6.59 0.37 -8.20
CA ILE A 135 -5.35 0.29 -7.38
C ILE A 135 -5.65 -0.35 -6.03
N ALA A 136 -6.77 0.04 -5.40
CA ALA A 136 -7.16 -0.47 -4.11
C ALA A 136 -7.70 -1.92 -4.16
N GLY A 137 -8.00 -2.48 -5.32
CA GLY A 137 -8.64 -3.79 -5.46
C GLY A 137 -10.02 -3.84 -4.78
N HIS A 138 -10.82 -2.76 -4.89
CA HIS A 138 -12.18 -2.77 -4.40
C HIS A 138 -13.12 -3.39 -5.44
N ALA A 139 -13.85 -4.43 -5.04
CA ALA A 139 -14.86 -5.04 -5.89
C ALA A 139 -16.06 -4.07 -6.14
N ASP A 140 -16.36 -3.23 -5.14
CA ASP A 140 -17.47 -2.27 -5.16
C ASP A 140 -16.94 -0.83 -5.06
N SER A 141 -17.39 0.03 -5.96
CA SER A 141 -17.04 1.45 -6.00
C SER A 141 -17.52 2.21 -4.75
N ARG A 142 -18.60 1.75 -4.11
CA ARG A 142 -19.12 2.32 -2.86
C ARG A 142 -18.06 2.36 -1.78
N THR A 143 -17.24 1.31 -1.70
CA THR A 143 -16.11 1.27 -0.74
C THR A 143 -15.08 2.35 -1.02
N THR A 144 -14.80 2.67 -2.29
CA THR A 144 -13.86 3.75 -2.64
C THR A 144 -14.46 5.13 -2.39
N LYS A 145 -15.77 5.30 -2.62
CA LYS A 145 -16.49 6.56 -2.35
C LYS A 145 -16.40 7.02 -0.90
N LEU A 146 -16.26 6.10 0.07
CA LEU A 146 -16.09 6.45 1.48
C LEU A 146 -14.80 7.26 1.74
N TYR A 147 -13.83 7.20 0.86
CA TYR A 147 -12.57 7.93 0.94
C TYR A 147 -12.57 9.21 0.08
N ASP A 148 -13.59 9.41 -0.74
CA ASP A 148 -13.72 10.62 -1.57
C ASP A 148 -14.28 11.76 -0.73
N ARG A 149 -13.41 12.66 -0.34
CA ARG A 149 -13.76 13.86 0.42
C ARG A 149 -13.94 15.10 -0.44
N ARG A 150 -13.76 14.98 -1.77
CA ARG A 150 -14.03 16.06 -2.72
C ARG A 150 -15.52 16.33 -2.73
N GLY A 151 -15.90 17.57 -2.56
CA GLY A 151 -17.32 17.98 -2.48
C GLY A 151 -18.00 17.74 -1.12
N GLN A 152 -17.29 17.25 -0.08
CA GLN A 152 -17.82 17.21 1.29
C GLN A 152 -17.67 18.55 2.02
N LYS A 153 -16.89 19.47 1.48
CA LYS A 153 -16.82 20.83 2.00
C LYS A 153 -18.05 21.58 1.50
N VAL A 154 -18.95 21.90 2.41
CA VAL A 154 -20.01 22.88 2.12
C VAL A 154 -19.34 24.24 1.95
N LEU A 155 -19.45 24.80 0.78
CA LEU A 155 -18.93 26.13 0.48
C LEU A 155 -19.95 27.18 0.95
N LEU A 156 -19.48 28.41 1.22
CA LEU A 156 -20.38 29.52 1.56
C LEU A 156 -21.44 29.72 0.47
N GLU A 157 -21.03 29.62 -0.80
CA GLU A 157 -21.90 29.68 -1.97
C GLU A 157 -23.06 28.65 -1.92
N ASP A 158 -22.82 27.47 -1.34
CA ASP A 158 -23.86 26.46 -1.18
C ASP A 158 -24.87 26.87 -0.10
N MET A 159 -24.38 27.50 0.97
CA MET A 159 -25.25 28.03 2.03
C MET A 159 -26.08 29.22 1.54
N GLU A 160 -25.53 30.07 0.69
CA GLU A 160 -26.24 31.23 0.12
C GLU A 160 -27.35 30.86 -0.87
N ARG A 161 -27.44 29.60 -1.25
CA ARG A 161 -28.58 29.08 -2.05
C ARG A 161 -29.85 28.85 -1.22
N ILE A 162 -29.73 28.87 0.12
CA ILE A 162 -30.91 28.80 0.99
C ILE A 162 -31.62 30.14 0.91
N ARG A 163 -32.84 30.13 0.36
CA ARG A 163 -33.69 31.32 0.26
C ARG A 163 -34.96 31.07 1.09
N TYR A 164 -35.29 31.99 1.97
CA TYR A 164 -36.53 31.98 2.74
C TYR A 164 -37.56 32.88 2.09
#